data_a0fe764c3154b5fd2ca48c1cb5bc4ebd
#
_entry.id   a0fe764c3154b5fd2ca48c1cb5bc4ebd
#
_cell.length_a   1.000
_cell.length_b   1.000
_cell.length_c   1.000
_cell.angle_alpha   90.00
_cell.angle_beta   90.00
_cell.angle_gamma   90.00
#
_symmetry.space_group_name_H-M   'P 1'
#
loop_
_entity.id
_entity.type
_entity.pdbx_description
1 polymer ?
#
loop_
_entity_poly.entity_id
_entity_poly.type
_entity_poly.pdbx_seq_one_letter_code
_entity_poly.pdbx_strand_id
1 'polypeptide(L)'
;MKLRLKDTTELEVVEYSTESNLKFVLRNTSIEQIKELFTIDNLALLQVVDTVNHMVYGEFNIDGSRETSIESSEQIIAEFYDRALGKEITLNTEVNQITIHLVERTLADKVSELSDQLIQAQADIAYISVLSDIDTTTTEEKTPNESSI
;
A
#
# COMPACT_ATOMS: atom_id res chain seq x y z
N MET A 1 -9.88 -12.73 -8.90
CA MET A 1 -9.49 -11.32 -8.75
C MET A 1 -8.64 -11.20 -7.49
N LYS A 2 -7.59 -10.42 -7.56
CA LYS A 2 -6.62 -10.26 -6.47
C LYS A 2 -6.36 -8.80 -6.22
N LEU A 3 -6.08 -8.46 -4.97
CA LEU A 3 -5.58 -7.14 -4.60
C LEU A 3 -4.09 -7.27 -4.33
N ARG A 4 -3.28 -6.57 -5.12
CA ARG A 4 -1.83 -6.55 -4.96
C ARG A 4 -1.42 -5.27 -4.26
N LEU A 5 -0.71 -5.40 -3.16
CA LEU A 5 -0.18 -4.28 -2.40
C LEU A 5 1.16 -3.83 -2.98
N LYS A 6 1.67 -2.71 -2.51
CA LYS A 6 2.92 -2.15 -3.02
C LYS A 6 4.11 -3.10 -2.82
N ASP A 7 4.11 -3.87 -1.74
CA ASP A 7 5.17 -4.85 -1.47
C ASP A 7 5.01 -6.15 -2.25
N THR A 8 4.06 -6.21 -3.19
CA THR A 8 3.69 -7.35 -4.04
C THR A 8 2.90 -8.45 -3.36
N THR A 9 2.51 -8.28 -2.10
CA THR A 9 1.61 -9.22 -1.42
C THR A 9 0.25 -9.21 -2.10
N GLU A 10 -0.31 -10.40 -2.35
CA GLU A 10 -1.59 -10.56 -3.03
C GLU A 10 -2.62 -11.16 -2.10
N LEU A 11 -3.83 -10.61 -2.14
CA LEU A 11 -4.97 -11.10 -1.37
C LEU A 11 -6.12 -11.42 -2.32
N GLU A 12 -6.90 -12.46 -1.99
CA GLU A 12 -8.06 -12.81 -2.80
C GLU A 12 -9.19 -11.82 -2.58
N VAL A 13 -9.75 -11.30 -3.68
CA VAL A 13 -10.85 -10.36 -3.66
C VAL A 13 -12.09 -11.05 -4.19
N VAL A 14 -13.17 -11.02 -3.42
CA VAL A 14 -14.49 -11.51 -3.85
C VAL A 14 -15.15 -10.46 -4.72
N GLU A 15 -15.16 -9.22 -4.24
CA GLU A 15 -15.70 -8.08 -4.98
C GLU A 15 -15.09 -6.78 -4.44
N TYR A 16 -15.19 -5.72 -5.22
CA TYR A 16 -14.82 -4.39 -4.76
C TYR A 16 -15.76 -3.34 -5.36
N SER A 17 -15.82 -2.20 -4.71
CA SER A 17 -16.67 -1.08 -5.12
C SER A 17 -15.95 0.23 -4.91
N THR A 18 -16.20 1.19 -5.81
CA THR A 18 -15.61 2.53 -5.75
C THR A 18 -16.65 3.63 -5.58
N GLU A 19 -17.91 3.26 -5.26
CA GLU A 19 -19.00 4.21 -5.32
C GLU A 19 -18.86 5.38 -4.35
N SER A 20 -18.80 5.14 -3.06
CA SER A 20 -18.60 6.23 -2.09
C SER A 20 -17.20 6.20 -1.51
N ASN A 21 -16.79 5.04 -1.05
CA ASN A 21 -15.44 4.75 -0.59
C ASN A 21 -14.96 3.49 -1.27
N LEU A 22 -13.67 3.36 -1.41
CA LEU A 22 -13.11 2.13 -1.94
C LEU A 22 -13.37 1.00 -0.93
N LYS A 23 -14.11 0.00 -1.35
CA LYS A 23 -14.49 -1.14 -0.51
C LYS A 23 -14.01 -2.43 -1.14
N PHE A 24 -13.39 -3.29 -0.35
CA PHE A 24 -13.01 -4.63 -0.77
C PHE A 24 -13.64 -5.67 0.12
N VAL A 25 -14.11 -6.74 -0.48
CA VAL A 25 -14.52 -7.95 0.24
C VAL A 25 -13.46 -9.00 -0.05
N LEU A 26 -12.73 -9.40 1.00
CA LEU A 26 -11.60 -10.31 0.91
C LEU A 26 -11.95 -11.67 1.50
N ARG A 27 -11.27 -12.70 1.05
CA ARG A 27 -11.36 -14.03 1.63
C ARG A 27 -9.98 -14.64 1.80
N ASN A 28 -9.90 -15.74 2.56
CA ASN A 28 -8.65 -16.43 2.87
C ASN A 28 -7.64 -15.53 3.57
N THR A 29 -8.13 -14.65 4.43
CA THR A 29 -7.29 -13.77 5.24
C THR A 29 -7.93 -13.56 6.62
N SER A 30 -7.20 -12.95 7.52
CA SER A 30 -7.66 -12.65 8.88
C SER A 30 -7.56 -11.15 9.15
N ILE A 31 -8.27 -10.69 10.19
CA ILE A 31 -8.21 -9.30 10.61
C ILE A 31 -6.78 -8.94 11.02
N GLU A 32 -6.09 -9.82 11.73
CA GLU A 32 -4.71 -9.61 12.13
C GLU A 32 -3.80 -9.43 10.92
N GLN A 33 -3.95 -10.29 9.92
CA GLN A 33 -3.18 -10.20 8.69
C GLN A 33 -3.45 -8.90 7.94
N ILE A 34 -4.71 -8.48 7.87
CA ILE A 34 -5.09 -7.22 7.24
C ILE A 34 -4.42 -6.04 7.96
N LYS A 35 -4.48 -6.00 9.28
CA LYS A 35 -3.86 -4.92 10.07
C LYS A 35 -2.35 -4.88 9.89
N GLU A 36 -1.73 -6.03 9.72
CA GLU A 36 -0.29 -6.13 9.51
C GLU A 36 0.12 -5.69 8.11
N LEU A 37 -0.66 -6.05 7.09
CA LEU A 37 -0.34 -5.77 5.69
C LEU A 37 -0.77 -4.39 5.23
N PHE A 38 -1.85 -3.84 5.79
CA PHE A 38 -2.46 -2.60 5.31
C PHE A 38 -1.84 -1.38 6.00
N THR A 39 -0.55 -1.24 5.82
CA THR A 39 0.21 -0.07 6.28
C THR A 39 0.09 1.05 5.25
N ILE A 40 0.44 2.26 5.66
CA ILE A 40 0.45 3.43 4.76
C ILE A 40 1.36 3.18 3.57
N ASP A 41 2.52 2.56 3.79
CA ASP A 41 3.46 2.24 2.72
C ASP A 41 2.85 1.28 1.71
N ASN A 42 2.24 0.20 2.17
CA ASN A 42 1.62 -0.78 1.29
C ASN A 42 0.39 -0.24 0.57
N LEU A 43 -0.32 0.69 1.19
CA LEU A 43 -1.50 1.31 0.60
C LEU A 43 -1.17 2.51 -0.31
N ALA A 44 0.10 2.83 -0.47
CA ALA A 44 0.51 3.87 -1.40
C ALA A 44 0.26 3.48 -2.86
N LEU A 45 0.28 2.19 -3.16
CA LEU A 45 -0.07 1.66 -4.48
C LEU A 45 -0.84 0.36 -4.32
N LEU A 46 -2.05 0.34 -4.83
CA LEU A 46 -2.93 -0.84 -4.85
C LEU A 46 -3.29 -1.16 -6.28
N GLN A 47 -3.20 -2.42 -6.63
CA GLN A 47 -3.57 -2.90 -7.96
C GLN A 47 -4.59 -4.02 -7.83
N VAL A 48 -5.70 -3.89 -8.55
CA VAL A 48 -6.65 -4.99 -8.69
C VAL A 48 -6.28 -5.75 -9.95
N VAL A 49 -5.96 -7.03 -9.77
CA VAL A 49 -5.47 -7.88 -10.85
C VAL A 49 -6.49 -8.98 -11.09
N ASP A 50 -6.84 -9.20 -12.33
CA ASP A 50 -7.74 -10.27 -12.71
C ASP A 50 -7.16 -11.08 -13.86
N THR A 51 -7.61 -12.31 -13.98
CA THR A 51 -7.23 -13.18 -15.07
C THR A 51 -8.16 -12.94 -16.24
N VAL A 52 -7.59 -12.63 -17.37
CA VAL A 52 -8.33 -12.42 -18.61
C VAL A 52 -7.99 -13.56 -19.56
N ASN A 53 -9.02 -14.18 -20.09
CA ASN A 53 -8.88 -15.24 -21.08
C ASN A 53 -9.08 -14.65 -22.47
N HIS A 54 -8.19 -15.00 -23.39
CA HIS A 54 -8.35 -14.61 -24.77
C HIS A 54 -8.07 -15.78 -25.68
N MET A 55 -8.71 -15.76 -26.82
CA MET A 55 -8.59 -16.82 -27.81
C MET A 55 -7.41 -16.54 -28.72
N VAL A 56 -6.57 -17.55 -28.88
CA VAL A 56 -5.42 -17.50 -29.79
C VAL A 56 -5.75 -18.38 -30.99
N TYR A 57 -5.58 -17.84 -32.17
CA TYR A 57 -5.86 -18.51 -33.42
C TYR A 57 -4.58 -18.97 -34.07
N GLY A 58 -4.52 -20.25 -34.39
CA GLY A 58 -3.42 -20.79 -35.18
C GLY A 58 -3.57 -20.46 -36.67
N GLU A 59 -2.68 -21.01 -37.47
CA GLU A 59 -2.77 -20.86 -38.93
C GLU A 59 -3.85 -21.77 -39.51
N PHE A 60 -4.36 -21.38 -40.65
CA PHE A 60 -5.32 -22.22 -41.39
C PHE A 60 -4.67 -23.48 -41.93
N ASN A 61 -5.34 -24.61 -41.74
CA ASN A 61 -4.95 -25.86 -42.34
C ASN A 61 -5.40 -25.89 -43.82
N ILE A 62 -4.91 -26.89 -44.56
CA ILE A 62 -5.22 -27.05 -45.98
C ILE A 62 -6.73 -27.23 -46.19
N ASP A 63 -7.40 -27.89 -45.26
CA ASP A 63 -8.84 -28.12 -45.32
C ASP A 63 -9.69 -26.94 -44.89
N GLY A 64 -9.08 -25.80 -44.58
CA GLY A 64 -9.77 -24.58 -44.12
C GLY A 64 -10.03 -24.51 -42.63
N SER A 65 -9.71 -25.56 -41.89
CA SER A 65 -9.83 -25.54 -40.43
C SER A 65 -8.70 -24.78 -39.79
N ARG A 66 -8.89 -24.36 -38.56
CA ARG A 66 -7.90 -23.61 -37.80
C ARG A 66 -7.97 -24.02 -36.35
N GLU A 67 -6.80 -24.27 -35.77
CA GLU A 67 -6.72 -24.55 -34.36
C GLU A 67 -6.94 -23.27 -33.57
N THR A 68 -7.64 -23.41 -32.45
CA THR A 68 -7.85 -22.33 -31.51
C THR A 68 -7.48 -22.82 -30.12
N SER A 69 -6.92 -21.92 -29.32
CA SER A 69 -6.62 -22.19 -27.92
C SER A 69 -7.01 -21.00 -27.07
N ILE A 70 -7.18 -21.24 -25.78
CA ILE A 70 -7.46 -20.16 -24.82
C ILE A 70 -6.22 -19.95 -23.98
N GLU A 71 -5.71 -18.72 -23.97
CA GLU A 71 -4.61 -18.31 -23.12
C GLU A 71 -5.14 -17.40 -22.03
N SER A 72 -4.62 -17.59 -20.83
CA SER A 72 -4.96 -16.76 -19.68
C SER A 72 -3.77 -15.88 -19.32
N SER A 73 -4.04 -14.62 -19.07
CA SER A 73 -3.03 -13.69 -18.60
C SER A 73 -3.59 -12.82 -17.48
N GLU A 74 -2.74 -12.43 -16.57
CA GLU A 74 -3.13 -11.48 -15.52
C GLU A 74 -3.07 -10.07 -16.06
N GLN A 75 -4.10 -9.28 -15.76
CA GLN A 75 -4.16 -7.88 -16.14
C GLN A 75 -4.56 -7.04 -14.95
N ILE A 76 -3.96 -5.86 -14.88
CA ILE A 76 -4.31 -4.85 -13.87
C ILE A 76 -5.57 -4.15 -14.38
N ILE A 77 -6.68 -4.33 -13.67
CA ILE A 77 -7.97 -3.76 -14.08
C ILE A 77 -8.28 -2.46 -13.35
N ALA A 78 -7.60 -2.18 -12.24
CA ALA A 78 -7.76 -0.93 -11.50
C ALA A 78 -6.51 -0.66 -10.67
N GLU A 79 -6.21 0.62 -10.47
CA GLU A 79 -5.12 1.06 -9.61
C GLU A 79 -5.62 2.17 -8.69
N PHE A 80 -5.14 2.16 -7.46
CA PHE A 80 -5.48 3.18 -6.47
C PHE A 80 -4.21 3.59 -5.75
N TYR A 81 -4.15 4.85 -5.35
CA TYR A 81 -2.96 5.45 -4.77
C TYR A 81 -3.30 6.12 -3.44
N ASP A 82 -2.32 6.12 -2.52
CA ASP A 82 -2.37 6.90 -1.28
C ASP A 82 -3.66 6.67 -0.49
N ARG A 83 -3.93 5.42 -0.17
CA ARG A 83 -5.10 5.05 0.62
C ARG A 83 -4.71 4.78 2.08
N ALA A 84 -5.70 4.76 2.94
CA ALA A 84 -5.54 4.37 4.34
C ALA A 84 -6.67 3.43 4.73
N LEU A 85 -6.38 2.50 5.63
CA LEU A 85 -7.40 1.56 6.13
C LEU A 85 -8.41 2.32 6.97
N GLY A 86 -9.68 2.19 6.61
CA GLY A 86 -10.78 2.75 7.38
C GLY A 86 -10.93 2.05 8.74
N LYS A 87 -11.64 2.69 9.64
CA LYS A 87 -11.82 2.18 11.01
C LYS A 87 -12.67 0.92 11.08
N GLU A 88 -13.59 0.76 10.14
CA GLU A 88 -14.52 -0.37 10.16
C GLU A 88 -13.96 -1.53 9.36
N ILE A 89 -13.81 -2.66 10.03
CA ILE A 89 -13.47 -3.94 9.41
C ILE A 89 -14.57 -4.90 9.82
N THR A 90 -15.30 -5.44 8.86
CA THR A 90 -16.45 -6.32 9.13
C THR A 90 -16.10 -7.75 8.74
N LEU A 91 -16.20 -8.66 9.71
CA LEU A 91 -16.03 -10.09 9.46
C LEU A 91 -17.40 -10.74 9.31
N ASN A 92 -17.63 -11.37 8.14
CA ASN A 92 -18.80 -12.21 7.94
C ASN A 92 -18.39 -13.66 8.19
N THR A 93 -18.79 -14.20 9.33
CA THR A 93 -18.40 -15.53 9.77
C THR A 93 -19.09 -16.64 8.97
N GLU A 94 -20.25 -16.37 8.39
CA GLU A 94 -20.99 -17.38 7.64
C GLU A 94 -20.26 -17.80 6.36
N VAL A 95 -19.66 -16.86 5.67
CA VAL A 95 -18.94 -17.10 4.42
C VAL A 95 -17.43 -16.88 4.55
N ASN A 96 -16.97 -16.57 5.74
CA ASN A 96 -15.56 -16.31 6.05
C ASN A 96 -14.95 -15.24 5.11
N GLN A 97 -15.63 -14.12 5.01
CA GLN A 97 -15.20 -12.97 4.22
C GLN A 97 -15.03 -11.76 5.10
N ILE A 98 -14.08 -10.91 4.75
CA ILE A 98 -13.80 -9.67 5.48
C ILE A 98 -14.02 -8.51 4.55
N THR A 99 -14.85 -7.57 5.01
CA THR A 99 -15.10 -6.32 4.27
C THR A 99 -14.26 -5.21 4.91
N ILE A 100 -13.50 -4.53 4.07
CA ILE A 100 -12.70 -3.39 4.48
C ILE A 100 -13.04 -2.19 3.62
N HIS A 101 -12.85 -1.01 4.20
CA HIS A 101 -12.99 0.25 3.50
C HIS A 101 -11.64 0.95 3.47
N LEU A 102 -11.25 1.45 2.31
CA LEU A 102 -10.04 2.23 2.14
C LEU A 102 -10.44 3.66 1.81
N VAL A 103 -9.89 4.60 2.56
CA VAL A 103 -10.21 6.02 2.40
C VAL A 103 -9.04 6.73 1.75
N GLU A 104 -9.35 7.80 1.02
CA GLU A 104 -8.31 8.65 0.46
C GLU A 104 -7.61 9.41 1.58
N ARG A 105 -6.31 9.51 1.47
CA ARG A 105 -5.53 10.32 2.39
C ARG A 105 -5.67 11.78 1.97
N THR A 106 -6.11 12.61 2.91
CA THR A 106 -6.24 14.04 2.68
C THR A 106 -4.88 14.71 2.70
N LEU A 107 -4.82 15.96 2.19
CA LEU A 107 -3.62 16.75 2.30
C LEU A 107 -3.23 16.97 3.78
N ALA A 108 -4.21 17.15 4.65
CA ALA A 108 -3.97 17.28 6.09
C ALA A 108 -3.31 16.04 6.67
N ASP A 109 -3.75 14.84 6.27
CA ASP A 109 -3.14 13.59 6.72
C ASP A 109 -1.69 13.49 6.26
N LYS A 110 -1.41 13.85 5.01
CA LYS A 110 -0.06 13.82 4.45
C LYS A 110 0.85 14.83 5.15
N VAL A 111 0.35 16.01 5.43
CA VAL A 111 1.11 17.05 6.16
C VAL A 111 1.40 16.59 7.58
N SER A 112 0.44 15.98 8.26
CA SER A 112 0.64 15.44 9.61
C SER A 112 1.73 14.38 9.63
N GLU A 113 1.74 13.47 8.68
CA GLU A 113 2.77 12.44 8.56
C GLU A 113 4.15 13.05 8.32
N LEU A 114 4.26 14.02 7.41
CA LEU A 114 5.52 14.71 7.15
C LEU A 114 6.01 15.46 8.37
N SER A 115 5.11 16.08 9.12
CA SER A 115 5.43 16.77 10.37
C SER A 115 6.00 15.79 11.40
N ASP A 116 5.39 14.63 11.56
CA ASP A 116 5.87 13.59 12.48
C ASP A 116 7.24 13.08 12.06
N GLN A 117 7.46 12.87 10.77
CA GLN A 117 8.77 12.47 10.24
C GLN A 117 9.83 13.53 10.49
N LEU A 118 9.48 14.80 10.35
CA LEU A 118 10.38 15.89 10.61
C LEU A 118 10.75 15.97 12.09
N ILE A 119 9.79 15.82 12.99
CA ILE A 119 10.03 15.79 14.43
C ILE A 119 10.99 14.65 14.78
N GLN A 120 10.78 13.47 14.22
CA GLN A 120 11.66 12.32 14.44
C GLN A 120 13.09 12.61 13.94
N ALA A 121 13.22 13.19 12.76
CA ALA A 121 14.53 13.55 12.20
C ALA A 121 15.24 14.58 13.06
N GLN A 122 14.52 15.57 13.59
CA GLN A 122 15.09 16.57 14.49
C GLN A 122 15.55 15.94 15.81
N ALA A 123 14.81 15.00 16.35
CA ALA A 123 15.19 14.28 17.55
C ALA A 123 16.46 13.47 17.32
N ASP A 124 16.60 12.81 16.19
CA ASP A 124 17.79 12.04 15.83
C ASP A 124 19.00 12.93 15.66
N ILE A 125 18.84 14.10 15.03
CA ILE A 125 19.90 15.08 14.86
C ILE A 125 20.35 15.62 16.24
N ALA A 126 19.42 15.95 17.11
CA ALA A 126 19.73 16.44 18.45
C ALA A 126 20.51 15.38 19.25
N TYR A 127 20.14 14.13 19.15
CA TYR A 127 20.86 13.04 19.81
C TYR A 127 22.31 12.92 19.32
N ILE A 128 22.49 12.97 18.02
CA ILE A 128 23.84 12.92 17.42
C ILE A 128 24.68 14.12 17.86
N SER A 129 24.08 15.30 17.91
CA SER A 129 24.78 16.52 18.35
C SER A 129 25.27 16.40 19.78
N VAL A 130 24.47 15.86 20.68
CA VAL A 130 24.86 15.62 22.07
C VAL A 130 26.06 14.69 22.15
N LEU A 131 26.04 13.61 21.37
CA LEU A 131 27.17 12.68 21.35
C LEU A 131 28.43 13.30 20.77
N SER A 132 28.31 14.17 19.78
CA SER A 132 29.43 14.88 19.17
C SER A 132 30.01 15.91 20.12
N ASP A 133 29.18 16.63 20.86
CA ASP A 133 29.60 17.67 21.79
C ASP A 133 30.44 17.11 22.95
N ILE A 134 30.22 15.89 23.32
CA ILE A 134 31.05 15.22 24.32
C ILE A 134 32.50 15.16 23.86
N ASP A 135 32.73 14.99 22.57
CA ASP A 135 34.07 14.88 22.00
C ASP A 135 34.66 16.23 21.62
N THR A 136 33.87 17.14 21.06
CA THR A 136 34.34 18.39 20.50
C THR A 136 34.33 19.50 21.51
N THR A 137 33.46 19.57 22.35
CA THR A 137 33.12 20.64 23.20
C THR A 137 32.79 21.94 22.60
N THR A 138 33.01 22.28 22.42
CA THR A 138 32.31 23.08 22.16
C THR A 138 31.87 23.71 21.57
N THR A 139 32.29 24.07 21.29
CA THR A 139 31.58 24.93 20.74
C THR A 139 30.76 25.32 20.63
N GLU A 140 30.78 25.41 20.36
CA GLU A 140 29.88 26.43 20.26
C GLU A 140 29.00 26.53 20.49
N GLU A 141 29.35 26.31 20.52
CA GLU A 141 28.59 27.12 20.78
C GLU A 141 28.08 27.37 21.08
N LYS A 142 28.77 27.22 21.10
CA LYS A 142 28.43 28.10 21.37
C LYS A 142 27.86 28.44 21.50
N THR A 143 28.79 28.25 21.29
CA THR A 143 28.37 29.16 21.49
C THR A 143 28.00 29.55 21.81
N PRO A 144 28.27 29.09 21.61
CA PRO A 144 27.97 29.91 21.98
C PRO A 144 27.67 30.19 22.44
N ASN A 145 28.12 30.02 22.02
CA ASN A 145 28.07 30.82 22.52
C ASN A 145 27.99 30.92 22.82
N GLU A 146 28.14 30.15 22.42
CA GLU A 146 28.23 30.92 22.72
C GLU A 146 28.09 31.19 22.80
N SER A 147 28.73 30.71 22.69
CA SER A 147 28.79 31.60 22.85
C SER A 147 28.72 31.96 22.99
N SER A 148 28.91 31.38 22.80
CA SER A 148 28.90 32.36 22.93
C SER A 148 28.85 33.01 23.03
N ILE A 149 28.94 32.89 22.80
CA ILE A 149 28.86 33.65 22.93
C ILE A 149 28.69 34.17 23.02
#